data_3de63fb59c57a67331905af9d4ea8657
#
_entry.id   3de63fb59c57a67331905af9d4ea8657
#
_cell.length_a   1.000
_cell.length_b   1.000
_cell.length_c   1.000
_cell.angle_alpha   90.00
_cell.angle_beta   90.00
_cell.angle_gamma   90.00
#
_symmetry.space_group_name_H-M   'P 1'
#
loop_
_entity.id
_entity.type
_entity.pdbx_description
1 polymer ?
#
loop_
_entity_poly.entity_id
_entity_poly.type
_entity_poly.pdbx_seq_one_letter_code
_entity_poly.pdbx_strand_id
1 'polypeptide(L)'
;MEKDLELRIKRFALAVIKFSSSLPRTRELDILARQLVRAATSIGANYREANRGVSRADFANKIGTVQKEAAETQYWLELPGVREQRTEDREQKLQPKE
;
A
#
# COMPACT_ATOMS: atom_id res chain seq x y z
N MET A 1 9.98 -18.91 -2.44
CA MET A 1 9.09 -18.24 -1.49
C MET A 1 9.00 -16.75 -1.76
N GLU A 2 10.12 -16.16 -1.92
CA GLU A 2 10.22 -14.72 -1.98
C GLU A 2 9.65 -14.13 -3.25
N LYS A 3 9.71 -14.88 -4.35
CA LYS A 3 9.13 -14.42 -5.61
C LYS A 3 7.62 -14.20 -5.50
N ASP A 4 6.95 -15.13 -4.80
CA ASP A 4 5.51 -15.01 -4.62
C ASP A 4 5.14 -13.81 -3.75
N LEU A 5 5.88 -13.61 -2.66
CA LEU A 5 5.63 -12.46 -1.79
C LEU A 5 5.96 -11.15 -2.50
N GLU A 6 7.04 -11.12 -3.25
CA GLU A 6 7.40 -9.92 -4.02
C GLU A 6 6.29 -9.56 -5.00
N LEU A 7 5.72 -10.56 -5.69
CA LEU A 7 4.61 -10.33 -6.61
C LEU A 7 3.36 -9.84 -5.89
N ARG A 8 3.04 -10.44 -4.75
CA ARG A 8 1.87 -10.03 -3.95
C ARG A 8 2.00 -8.59 -3.47
N ILE A 9 3.19 -8.22 -3.03
CA ILE A 9 3.47 -6.85 -2.59
C ILE A 9 3.30 -5.87 -3.76
N LYS A 10 3.79 -6.26 -4.93
CA LYS A 10 3.65 -5.43 -6.13
C LYS A 10 2.17 -5.25 -6.50
N ARG A 11 1.40 -6.32 -6.44
CA ARG A 11 -0.04 -6.25 -6.72
C ARG A 11 -0.76 -5.37 -5.72
N PHE A 12 -0.34 -5.43 -4.46
CA PHE A 12 -0.90 -4.56 -3.43
C PHE A 12 -0.63 -3.09 -3.76
N ALA A 13 0.60 -2.76 -4.15
CA ALA A 13 0.94 -1.39 -4.51
C ALA A 13 0.08 -0.90 -5.69
N LEU A 14 -0.10 -1.74 -6.70
CA LEU A 14 -0.94 -1.39 -7.84
C LEU A 14 -2.40 -1.18 -7.43
N ALA A 15 -2.89 -2.02 -6.51
CA ALA A 15 -4.25 -1.88 -6.00
C ALA A 15 -4.42 -0.56 -5.23
N VAL A 16 -3.40 -0.17 -4.46
CA VAL A 16 -3.44 1.09 -3.73
C VAL A 16 -3.44 2.27 -4.70
N ILE A 17 -2.63 2.21 -5.75
CA ILE A 17 -2.60 3.27 -6.76
C ILE A 17 -3.98 3.42 -7.41
N LYS A 18 -4.58 2.31 -7.78
CA LYS A 18 -5.92 2.31 -8.39
C LYS A 18 -6.96 2.86 -7.42
N PHE A 19 -6.91 2.40 -6.16
CA PHE A 19 -7.82 2.87 -5.12
C PHE A 19 -7.68 4.38 -4.92
N SER A 20 -6.45 4.89 -4.89
CA SER A 20 -6.18 6.31 -4.67
C SER A 20 -6.85 7.17 -5.73
N SER A 21 -6.94 6.68 -6.97
CA SER A 21 -7.59 7.44 -8.03
C SER A 21 -9.12 7.45 -7.90
N SER A 22 -9.68 6.61 -7.04
CA SER A 22 -11.13 6.62 -6.78
C SER A 22 -11.54 7.56 -5.66
N LEU A 23 -10.58 8.14 -4.93
CA LEU A 23 -10.88 9.07 -3.85
C LEU A 23 -11.45 10.38 -4.41
N PRO A 24 -12.40 11.00 -3.69
CA PRO A 24 -12.88 12.32 -4.08
C PRO A 24 -11.72 13.32 -4.21
N ARG A 25 -11.83 14.20 -5.18
CA ARG A 25 -10.76 15.18 -5.47
C ARG A 25 -10.91 16.40 -4.59
N THR A 26 -10.45 16.28 -3.35
CA THR A 26 -10.36 17.40 -2.43
C THR A 26 -8.89 17.63 -2.11
N ARG A 27 -8.59 18.83 -1.63
CA ARG A 27 -7.22 19.16 -1.24
C ARG A 27 -6.67 18.19 -0.21
N GLU A 28 -7.49 17.90 0.81
CA GLU A 28 -7.08 17.04 1.92
C GLU A 28 -6.86 15.61 1.47
N LEU A 29 -7.79 15.08 0.69
CA LEU A 29 -7.68 13.70 0.22
C LEU A 29 -6.58 13.55 -0.82
N ASP A 30 -6.28 14.59 -1.60
CA ASP A 30 -5.12 14.54 -2.51
C ASP A 30 -3.82 14.41 -1.73
N ILE A 31 -3.70 15.11 -0.60
CA ILE A 31 -2.52 14.99 0.27
C ILE A 31 -2.41 13.58 0.84
N LEU A 32 -3.53 13.07 1.35
CA LEU A 32 -3.55 11.73 1.94
C LEU A 32 -3.25 10.65 0.88
N ALA A 33 -3.79 10.80 -0.32
CA ALA A 33 -3.55 9.87 -1.41
C ALA A 33 -2.07 9.77 -1.76
N ARG A 34 -1.37 10.91 -1.77
CA ARG A 34 0.07 10.92 -2.04
C ARG A 34 0.85 10.16 -0.98
N GLN A 35 0.50 10.37 0.28
CA GLN A 35 1.16 9.65 1.38
C GLN A 35 0.89 8.16 1.31
N LEU A 36 -0.34 7.80 1.00
CA LEU A 36 -0.74 6.40 0.90
C LEU A 36 0.02 5.70 -0.24
N VAL A 37 0.08 6.31 -1.41
CA VAL A 37 0.80 5.73 -2.55
C VAL A 37 2.29 5.63 -2.23
N ARG A 38 2.87 6.66 -1.64
CA ARG A 38 4.28 6.64 -1.26
C ARG A 38 4.58 5.49 -0.31
N ALA A 39 3.78 5.35 0.75
CA ALA A 39 4.01 4.31 1.75
C ALA A 39 3.84 2.92 1.13
N ALA A 40 2.77 2.71 0.38
CA ALA A 40 2.48 1.40 -0.20
C ALA A 40 3.55 0.98 -1.22
N THR A 41 4.02 1.91 -2.07
CA THR A 41 5.06 1.57 -3.05
C THR A 41 6.41 1.36 -2.39
N SER A 42 6.66 2.03 -1.25
CA SER A 42 7.90 1.85 -0.49
C SER A 42 8.02 0.45 0.09
N ILE A 43 6.92 -0.20 0.41
CA ILE A 43 6.94 -1.57 0.92
C ILE A 43 7.68 -2.47 -0.10
N GLY A 44 7.24 -2.45 -1.35
CA GLY A 44 7.81 -3.29 -2.39
C GLY A 44 9.25 -2.95 -2.71
N ALA A 45 9.56 -1.65 -2.81
CA ALA A 45 10.91 -1.19 -3.11
C ALA A 45 11.90 -1.66 -2.05
N ASN A 46 11.54 -1.49 -0.77
CA ASN A 46 12.41 -1.90 0.33
C ASN A 46 12.50 -3.42 0.46
N TYR A 47 11.43 -4.13 0.19
CA TYR A 47 11.45 -5.58 0.22
C TYR A 47 12.37 -6.13 -0.86
N ARG A 48 12.33 -5.56 -2.06
CA ARG A 48 13.23 -5.94 -3.14
C ARG A 48 14.68 -5.70 -2.76
N GLU A 49 14.96 -4.55 -2.13
CA GLU A 49 16.31 -4.24 -1.68
C GLU A 49 16.77 -5.19 -0.58
N ALA A 50 15.86 -5.58 0.32
CA ALA A 50 16.18 -6.55 1.37
C ALA A 50 16.69 -7.86 0.75
N ASN A 51 16.00 -8.33 -0.29
CA ASN A 51 16.36 -9.59 -0.95
C ASN A 51 17.69 -9.50 -1.70
N ARG A 52 18.17 -8.30 -1.97
CA ARG A 52 19.47 -8.08 -2.62
C ARG A 52 20.56 -7.65 -1.65
N GLY A 53 20.23 -7.64 -0.36
CA GLY A 53 21.18 -7.26 0.67
C GLY A 53 22.38 -8.20 0.73
N VAL A 54 23.53 -7.64 1.09
CA VAL A 54 24.79 -8.39 1.12
C VAL A 54 25.06 -9.03 2.47
N SER A 55 24.24 -8.73 3.48
CA SER A 55 24.44 -9.25 4.83
C SER A 55 23.10 -9.40 5.54
N ARG A 56 23.13 -10.16 6.67
CA ARG A 56 21.95 -10.29 7.53
C ARG A 56 21.54 -8.96 8.13
N ALA A 57 22.51 -8.12 8.46
CA ALA A 57 22.24 -6.80 9.02
C ALA A 57 21.51 -5.92 8.01
N ASP A 58 21.94 -5.94 6.76
CA ASP A 58 21.27 -5.20 5.68
C ASP A 58 19.85 -5.70 5.50
N PHE A 59 19.68 -7.01 5.46
CA PHE A 59 18.35 -7.62 5.32
C PHE A 59 17.42 -7.18 6.46
N ALA A 60 17.91 -7.29 7.70
CA ALA A 60 17.11 -6.94 8.88
C ALA A 60 16.73 -5.46 8.87
N ASN A 61 17.65 -4.58 8.49
CA ASN A 61 17.39 -3.16 8.37
C ASN A 61 16.27 -2.87 7.36
N LYS A 62 16.36 -3.48 6.19
CA LYS A 62 15.39 -3.26 5.13
C LYS A 62 14.02 -3.84 5.49
N ILE A 63 14.00 -5.00 6.15
CA ILE A 63 12.74 -5.57 6.63
C ILE A 63 12.09 -4.68 7.69
N GLY A 64 12.89 -4.08 8.56
CA GLY A 64 12.39 -3.11 9.52
C GLY A 64 11.70 -1.93 8.84
N THR A 65 12.30 -1.44 7.75
CA THR A 65 11.69 -0.37 6.95
C THR A 65 10.40 -0.84 6.28
N VAL A 66 10.37 -2.06 5.76
CA VAL A 66 9.15 -2.64 5.16
C VAL A 66 8.02 -2.66 6.19
N GLN A 67 8.31 -3.11 7.42
CA GLN A 67 7.31 -3.16 8.48
C GLN A 67 6.80 -1.77 8.84
N LYS A 68 7.69 -0.81 8.91
CA LYS A 68 7.34 0.58 9.18
C LYS A 68 6.43 1.15 8.12
N GLU A 69 6.76 0.92 6.85
CA GLU A 69 5.94 1.43 5.74
C GLU A 69 4.59 0.72 5.66
N ALA A 70 4.55 -0.56 6.02
CA ALA A 70 3.28 -1.29 6.06
C ALA A 70 2.36 -0.72 7.15
N ALA A 71 2.91 -0.42 8.32
CA ALA A 71 2.15 0.19 9.41
C ALA A 71 1.65 1.57 9.02
N GLU A 72 2.48 2.36 8.34
CA GLU A 72 2.08 3.68 7.87
C GLU A 72 0.97 3.58 6.81
N THR A 73 1.08 2.63 5.90
CA THR A 73 0.05 2.38 4.89
C THR A 73 -1.29 2.08 5.56
N GLN A 74 -1.27 1.22 6.57
CA GLN A 74 -2.48 0.89 7.32
C GLN A 74 -3.09 2.13 7.97
N TYR A 75 -2.26 2.98 8.55
CA TYR A 75 -2.71 4.21 9.17
C TYR A 75 -3.48 5.09 8.18
N TRP A 76 -2.89 5.32 6.98
CA TRP A 76 -3.55 6.15 5.98
C TRP A 76 -4.88 5.55 5.52
N LEU A 77 -4.96 4.22 5.43
CA LEU A 77 -6.19 3.55 5.01
C LEU A 77 -7.30 3.63 6.06
N GLU A 78 -6.93 3.90 7.31
CA GLU A 78 -7.89 3.97 8.42
C GLU A 78 -8.47 5.36 8.62
N LEU A 79 -7.92 6.37 7.97
CA LEU A 79 -8.40 7.74 8.18
C LEU A 79 -9.78 7.96 7.57
N PRO A 80 -10.60 8.82 8.21
CA PRO A 80 -11.90 9.18 7.64
C PRO A 80 -11.76 9.75 6.23
N GLY A 81 -12.70 9.45 5.38
CA GLY A 81 -12.65 9.83 3.97
C GLY A 81 -12.00 8.78 3.10
N VAL A 82 -10.84 8.28 3.53
CA VAL A 82 -10.18 7.16 2.86
C VAL A 82 -10.88 5.86 3.20
N ARG A 83 -11.14 5.65 4.48
CA ARG A 83 -11.80 4.46 4.98
C ARG A 83 -13.20 4.29 4.37
N GLU A 84 -13.97 5.36 4.30
CA GLU A 84 -15.31 5.31 3.75
C GLU A 84 -15.30 4.95 2.27
N GLN A 85 -14.37 5.51 1.51
CA GLN A 85 -14.25 5.19 0.09
C GLN A 85 -13.90 3.72 -0.11
N ARG A 86 -13.04 3.18 0.73
CA ARG A 86 -12.69 1.76 0.67
C ARG A 86 -13.91 0.88 0.91
N THR A 87 -14.76 1.27 1.85
CA THR A 87 -16.00 0.54 2.14
C THR A 87 -16.96 0.59 0.96
N GLU A 88 -17.11 1.76 0.34
CA GLU A 88 -17.97 1.92 -0.83
C GLU A 88 -17.50 1.06 -2.00
N ASP A 89 -16.20 1.06 -2.28
CA ASP A 89 -15.63 0.25 -3.34
C ASP A 89 -15.89 -1.24 -3.11
N ARG A 90 -15.76 -1.67 -1.86
CA ARG A 90 -16.01 -3.05 -1.46
C ARG A 90 -17.47 -3.43 -1.67
N GLU A 91 -18.39 -2.56 -1.28
CA GLU A 91 -19.82 -2.80 -1.46
C GLU A 91 -20.20 -2.90 -2.93
N GLN A 92 -19.63 -2.04 -3.77
CA GLN A 92 -19.89 -2.09 -5.20
C GLN A 92 -19.46 -3.41 -5.81
N LYS A 93 -18.34 -3.96 -5.36
CA LYS A 93 -17.86 -5.25 -5.84
C LYS A 93 -18.75 -6.41 -5.45
N LEU A 94 -19.50 -6.26 -4.37
CA LEU A 94 -20.37 -7.30 -3.87
C LEU A 94 -21.77 -7.24 -4.48
N GLN A 95 -22.10 -6.17 -5.20
CA GLN A 95 -23.41 -6.05 -5.83
C GLN A 95 -23.46 -6.87 -7.12
N PRO A 96 -24.55 -7.59 -7.36
CA PRO A 96 -24.70 -8.35 -8.58
C PRO A 96 -24.77 -7.42 -9.79
N LYS A 97 -24.18 -7.85 -10.88
CA LYS A 97 -24.27 -7.12 -12.14
C LYS A 97 -25.60 -7.46 -12.79
N GLU A 98 -26.29 -6.46 -13.24
CA GLU A 98 -27.52 -6.65 -13.99
C GLU A 98 -27.24 -6.88 -15.45
#